data_955d7097dabe112d4c4d7137a1dc155e
#
_entry.id   955d7097dabe112d4c4d7137a1dc155e
#
_cell.length_a   1.000
_cell.length_b   1.000
_cell.length_c   1.000
_cell.angle_alpha   90.00
_cell.angle_beta   90.00
_cell.angle_gamma   90.00
#
_symmetry.space_group_name_H-M   'P 1'
#
loop_
_entity.id
_entity.type
_entity.pdbx_description
1 polymer ?
#
loop_
_entity_poly.entity_id
_entity_poly.type
_entity_poly.pdbx_seq_one_letter_code
_entity_poly.pdbx_strand_id
1 'polypeptide(L)'
;MLFRSIIENETLWISYLGIKREIQPIGLFSQYGRWYCPSYCYLRGDFRLFRCDRISEVELRNRQEKWNLRETNLHDLITMLTTKKEHEIIVELTPEGVEKYKSNVSPYYKLTVDEKGYGVMEGSISETEIDFLSDYFIQMGNHAKVVKPKELRDEIKRKITELFDLYN
;
A
#
# COMPACT_ATOMS: atom_id res chain seq x y z
N MET A 1 1.78 -19.97 4.05
CA MET A 1 3.22 -20.14 3.76
C MET A 1 4.04 -18.99 4.32
N LEU A 2 3.77 -17.71 4.02
CA LEU A 2 4.49 -16.53 4.57
C LEU A 2 4.64 -16.54 6.10
N PHE A 3 3.57 -16.78 6.84
CA PHE A 3 3.59 -16.77 8.30
C PHE A 3 4.52 -17.86 8.89
N ARG A 4 4.47 -19.07 8.33
CA ARG A 4 5.37 -20.16 8.73
C ARG A 4 6.84 -19.79 8.49
N SER A 5 7.15 -19.22 7.33
CA SER A 5 8.53 -18.83 6.98
C SER A 5 9.11 -17.77 7.90
N ILE A 6 8.26 -16.88 8.43
CA ILE A 6 8.67 -15.89 9.44
C ILE A 6 9.08 -16.58 10.74
N ILE A 7 8.27 -17.53 11.22
CA ILE A 7 8.53 -18.26 12.46
C ILE A 7 9.78 -19.14 12.32
N GLU A 8 9.91 -19.85 11.20
CA GLU A 8 11.01 -20.79 10.93
C GLU A 8 12.25 -20.10 10.35
N ASN A 9 12.19 -18.78 10.17
CA ASN A 9 13.26 -17.99 9.54
C ASN A 9 13.72 -18.58 8.19
N GLU A 10 12.75 -18.92 7.35
CA GLU A 10 12.97 -19.51 6.04
C GLU A 10 12.91 -18.46 4.93
N THR A 11 13.60 -18.72 3.83
CA THR A 11 13.51 -17.91 2.62
C THR A 11 12.44 -18.44 1.68
N LEU A 12 11.89 -17.55 0.87
CA LEU A 12 10.83 -17.83 -0.09
C LEU A 12 11.19 -17.32 -1.48
N TRP A 13 10.80 -18.07 -2.51
CA TRP A 13 10.54 -17.51 -3.81
C TRP A 13 9.11 -16.97 -3.84
N ILE A 14 8.94 -15.73 -4.28
CA ILE A 14 7.64 -15.13 -4.55
C ILE A 14 7.58 -14.62 -5.99
N SER A 15 6.40 -14.67 -6.59
CA SER A 15 6.09 -13.90 -7.78
C SER A 15 5.40 -12.60 -7.34
N TYR A 16 6.08 -11.48 -7.49
CA TYR A 16 5.58 -10.16 -7.11
C TYR A 16 5.38 -9.29 -8.34
N LEU A 17 4.11 -9.00 -8.69
CA LEU A 17 3.76 -8.30 -9.94
C LEU A 17 4.41 -8.96 -11.17
N GLY A 18 4.38 -10.29 -11.22
CA GLY A 18 4.97 -11.08 -12.31
C GLY A 18 6.49 -11.24 -12.29
N ILE A 19 7.19 -10.66 -11.31
CA ILE A 19 8.64 -10.77 -11.18
C ILE A 19 8.99 -11.73 -10.06
N LYS A 20 9.73 -12.79 -10.39
CA LYS A 20 10.22 -13.76 -9.40
C LYS A 20 11.30 -13.13 -8.51
N ARG A 21 11.15 -13.26 -7.20
CA ARG A 21 12.05 -12.70 -6.20
C ARG A 21 12.31 -13.70 -5.08
N GLU A 22 13.56 -13.81 -4.64
CA GLU A 22 13.91 -14.49 -3.41
C GLU A 22 13.88 -13.49 -2.26
N ILE A 23 13.10 -13.81 -1.23
CA ILE A 23 12.93 -12.97 -0.05
C ILE A 23 13.12 -13.75 1.24
N GLN A 24 13.55 -13.08 2.29
CA GLN A 24 13.50 -13.55 3.66
C GLN A 24 12.50 -12.69 4.42
N PRO A 25 11.29 -13.21 4.69
CA PRO A 25 10.26 -12.45 5.38
C PRO A 25 10.61 -12.27 6.86
N ILE A 26 10.30 -11.09 7.40
CA ILE A 26 10.65 -10.71 8.77
C ILE A 26 9.41 -10.63 9.64
N GLY A 27 8.29 -10.23 9.06
CA GLY A 27 7.04 -10.08 9.78
C GLY A 27 5.87 -9.85 8.84
N LEU A 28 4.69 -9.72 9.46
CA LEU A 28 3.47 -9.30 8.79
C LEU A 28 2.81 -8.21 9.62
N PHE A 29 2.33 -7.17 8.97
CA PHE A 29 1.49 -6.17 9.61
C PHE A 29 0.39 -5.69 8.66
N SER A 30 -0.67 -5.16 9.23
CA SER A 30 -1.76 -4.56 8.46
C SER A 30 -1.73 -3.05 8.59
N GLN A 31 -1.93 -2.36 7.48
CA GLN A 31 -2.06 -0.92 7.43
C GLN A 31 -3.05 -0.56 6.31
N TYR A 32 -4.00 0.33 6.60
CA TYR A 32 -5.04 0.76 5.65
C TYR A 32 -5.82 -0.41 5.02
N GLY A 33 -6.17 -1.40 5.85
CA GLY A 33 -6.92 -2.59 5.40
C GLY A 33 -6.13 -3.56 4.51
N ARG A 34 -4.81 -3.40 4.39
CA ARG A 34 -3.94 -4.27 3.58
C ARG A 34 -2.85 -4.90 4.42
N TRP A 35 -2.45 -6.09 4.02
CA TRP A 35 -1.34 -6.80 4.64
C TRP A 35 -0.03 -6.54 3.92
N TYR A 36 1.00 -6.30 4.70
CA TYR A 36 2.35 -6.04 4.27
C TYR A 36 3.33 -7.01 4.90
N CYS A 37 4.32 -7.41 4.11
CA CYS A 37 5.40 -8.30 4.52
C CYS A 37 6.75 -7.59 4.33
N PRO A 38 7.32 -6.96 5.37
CA PRO A 38 8.70 -6.50 5.32
C PRO A 38 9.62 -7.70 5.17
N SER A 39 10.53 -7.64 4.23
CA SER A 39 11.42 -8.74 3.89
C SER A 39 12.77 -8.24 3.39
N TYR A 40 13.83 -9.00 3.63
CA TYR A 40 15.07 -8.81 2.89
C TYR A 40 14.92 -9.40 1.49
N CYS A 41 15.18 -8.61 0.46
CA CYS A 41 15.08 -9.02 -0.94
C CYS A 41 16.47 -9.30 -1.52
N TYR A 42 16.81 -10.57 -1.74
CA TYR A 42 18.13 -10.97 -2.23
C TYR A 42 18.44 -10.46 -3.63
N LEU A 43 17.42 -10.28 -4.49
CA LEU A 43 17.60 -9.69 -5.81
C LEU A 43 18.07 -8.22 -5.75
N ARG A 44 17.72 -7.51 -4.70
CA ARG A 44 18.04 -6.08 -4.53
C ARG A 44 19.14 -5.84 -3.50
N GLY A 45 19.48 -6.85 -2.69
CA GLY A 45 20.42 -6.71 -1.59
C GLY A 45 19.96 -5.74 -0.49
N ASP A 46 18.65 -5.57 -0.31
CA ASP A 46 18.07 -4.54 0.56
C ASP A 46 16.71 -4.97 1.13
N PHE A 47 16.29 -4.31 2.22
CA PHE A 47 14.96 -4.49 2.77
C PHE A 47 13.89 -3.85 1.90
N ARG A 48 12.77 -4.56 1.74
CA ARG A 48 11.63 -4.13 0.94
C ARG A 48 10.33 -4.46 1.65
N LEU A 49 9.33 -3.63 1.37
CA LEU A 49 7.97 -3.83 1.82
C LEU A 49 7.14 -4.44 0.69
N PHE A 50 6.67 -5.68 0.89
CA PHE A 50 5.82 -6.36 -0.09
C PHE A 50 4.37 -6.34 0.37
N ARG A 51 3.47 -5.92 -0.50
CA ARG A 51 2.03 -6.07 -0.28
C ARG A 51 1.63 -7.51 -0.56
N CYS A 52 0.96 -8.14 0.41
CA CYS A 52 0.61 -9.56 0.30
C CYS A 52 -0.37 -9.84 -0.84
N ASP A 53 -1.28 -8.91 -1.13
CA ASP A 53 -2.25 -9.03 -2.23
C ASP A 53 -1.64 -8.95 -3.64
N ARG A 54 -0.36 -8.53 -3.74
CA ARG A 54 0.40 -8.50 -5.01
C ARG A 54 1.32 -9.69 -5.21
N ILE A 55 1.29 -10.65 -4.28
CA ILE A 55 2.04 -11.89 -4.36
C ILE A 55 1.13 -12.96 -4.96
N SER A 56 1.47 -13.46 -6.16
CA SER A 56 0.68 -14.47 -6.86
C SER A 56 1.13 -15.90 -6.60
N GLU A 57 2.42 -16.09 -6.32
CA GLU A 57 3.02 -17.41 -6.06
C GLU A 57 3.98 -17.34 -4.89
N VAL A 58 4.03 -18.41 -4.10
CA VAL A 58 4.94 -18.53 -2.96
C VAL A 58 5.48 -19.96 -2.90
N GLU A 59 6.79 -20.10 -3.01
CA GLU A 59 7.50 -21.36 -2.88
C GLU A 59 8.52 -21.28 -1.75
N LEU A 60 8.63 -22.35 -0.96
CA LEU A 60 9.66 -22.45 0.07
C LEU A 60 11.05 -22.56 -0.57
N ARG A 61 11.99 -21.80 -0.01
CA ARG A 61 13.40 -21.85 -0.40
C ARG A 61 14.26 -22.01 0.83
N ASN A 62 15.04 -23.08 0.88
CA ASN A 62 15.99 -23.29 1.97
C ASN A 62 17.36 -22.76 1.58
N ARG A 63 17.58 -21.45 1.79
CA ARG A 63 18.87 -20.80 1.57
C ARG A 63 19.81 -21.08 2.74
N GLN A 64 21.04 -21.50 2.46
CA GLN A 64 22.04 -21.75 3.49
C GLN A 64 22.53 -20.47 4.16
N GLU A 65 22.87 -19.47 3.34
CA GLU A 65 23.29 -18.14 3.82
C GLU A 65 22.08 -17.22 3.90
N LYS A 66 21.60 -16.96 5.11
CA LYS A 66 20.47 -16.07 5.39
C LYS A 66 20.97 -14.76 5.99
N TRP A 67 20.23 -13.69 5.74
CA TRP A 67 20.47 -12.44 6.46
C TRP A 67 20.26 -12.63 7.96
N ASN A 68 21.14 -12.06 8.77
CA ASN A 68 21.01 -12.14 10.23
C ASN A 68 19.93 -11.17 10.72
N LEU A 69 18.72 -11.70 10.97
CA LEU A 69 17.59 -10.90 11.45
C LEU A 69 17.61 -10.59 12.94
N ARG A 70 18.53 -11.20 13.72
CA ARG A 70 18.57 -11.03 15.19
C ARG A 70 18.84 -9.60 15.64
N GLU A 71 19.49 -8.82 14.79
CA GLU A 71 19.80 -7.41 15.04
C GLU A 71 18.77 -6.45 14.41
N THR A 72 17.76 -6.99 13.75
CA THR A 72 16.76 -6.19 13.04
C THR A 72 15.50 -6.04 13.90
N ASN A 73 15.28 -4.84 14.42
CA ASN A 73 14.03 -4.51 15.09
C ASN A 73 12.93 -4.31 14.04
N LEU A 74 11.87 -5.12 14.11
CA LEU A 74 10.76 -5.06 13.15
C LEU A 74 10.09 -3.67 13.14
N HIS A 75 9.92 -3.03 14.29
CA HIS A 75 9.32 -1.70 14.40
C HIS A 75 10.17 -0.65 13.68
N ASP A 76 11.48 -0.64 13.93
CA ASP A 76 12.42 0.29 13.29
C ASP A 76 12.48 0.07 11.79
N LEU A 77 12.44 -1.18 11.36
CA LEU A 77 12.40 -1.54 9.94
C LEU A 77 11.10 -1.08 9.28
N ILE A 78 9.95 -1.31 9.90
CA ILE A 78 8.66 -0.84 9.38
C ILE A 78 8.70 0.69 9.28
N THR A 79 9.14 1.38 10.32
CA THR A 79 9.30 2.83 10.33
C THR A 79 10.19 3.28 9.17
N MET A 80 11.38 2.71 9.02
CA MET A 80 12.30 3.04 7.93
C MET A 80 11.69 2.80 6.54
N LEU A 81 10.95 1.70 6.35
CA LEU A 81 10.34 1.34 5.06
C LEU A 81 9.06 2.13 4.77
N THR A 82 8.39 2.64 5.80
CA THR A 82 7.13 3.41 5.67
C THR A 82 7.34 4.91 5.82
N THR A 83 8.44 5.37 6.44
CA THR A 83 8.79 6.79 6.59
C THR A 83 9.35 7.31 5.25
N LYS A 84 8.51 7.28 4.23
CA LYS A 84 8.72 8.10 3.05
C LYS A 84 7.91 9.37 3.22
N LYS A 85 8.33 10.40 2.47
CA LYS A 85 7.71 11.72 2.43
C LYS A 85 6.21 11.67 2.71
N GLU A 86 5.80 12.28 3.81
CA GLU A 86 4.39 12.42 4.11
C GLU A 86 3.80 13.58 3.32
N HIS A 87 2.61 13.37 2.79
CA HIS A 87 1.86 14.37 2.06
C HIS A 87 0.54 14.62 2.77
N GLU A 88 0.17 15.87 2.90
CA GLU A 88 -1.19 16.23 3.30
C GLU A 88 -2.18 15.75 2.24
N ILE A 89 -3.20 15.00 2.66
CA ILE A 89 -4.29 14.61 1.78
C ILE A 89 -5.56 15.42 2.11
N ILE A 90 -6.19 15.96 1.05
CA ILE A 90 -7.49 16.60 1.11
C ILE A 90 -8.32 16.08 -0.06
N VAL A 91 -9.51 15.56 0.25
CA VAL A 91 -10.45 15.04 -0.74
C VAL A 91 -11.84 15.59 -0.49
N GLU A 92 -12.42 16.20 -1.51
CA GLU A 92 -13.83 16.62 -1.53
C GLU A 92 -14.70 15.44 -1.95
N LEU A 93 -15.81 15.22 -1.22
CA LEU A 93 -16.73 14.12 -1.43
C LEU A 93 -18.15 14.65 -1.66
N THR A 94 -18.85 14.08 -2.64
CA THR A 94 -20.30 14.27 -2.77
C THR A 94 -21.03 13.52 -1.64
N PRO A 95 -22.34 13.76 -1.39
CA PRO A 95 -23.10 13.00 -0.41
C PRO A 95 -23.02 11.48 -0.64
N GLU A 96 -23.08 11.03 -1.89
CA GLU A 96 -22.91 9.62 -2.25
C GLU A 96 -21.45 9.14 -1.99
N GLY A 97 -20.48 10.00 -2.25
CA GLY A 97 -19.06 9.74 -1.92
C GLY A 97 -18.84 9.57 -0.43
N VAL A 98 -19.51 10.36 0.41
CA VAL A 98 -19.47 10.24 1.87
C VAL A 98 -20.01 8.88 2.31
N GLU A 99 -21.13 8.42 1.76
CA GLU A 99 -21.68 7.10 2.12
C GLU A 99 -20.79 5.95 1.63
N LYS A 100 -20.25 6.01 0.42
CA LYS A 100 -19.26 5.05 -0.08
C LYS A 100 -17.99 5.01 0.77
N TYR A 101 -17.54 6.18 1.22
CA TYR A 101 -16.37 6.29 2.09
C TYR A 101 -16.65 5.68 3.47
N LYS A 102 -17.79 5.98 4.11
CA LYS A 102 -18.17 5.45 5.41
C LYS A 102 -18.27 3.93 5.44
N SER A 103 -18.67 3.29 4.36
CA SER A 103 -18.74 1.82 4.25
C SER A 103 -17.36 1.14 4.19
N ASN A 104 -16.29 1.89 3.86
CA ASN A 104 -14.94 1.37 3.67
C ASN A 104 -13.90 2.02 4.60
N VAL A 105 -14.33 2.63 5.72
CA VAL A 105 -13.55 3.56 6.54
C VAL A 105 -12.22 3.01 7.01
N SER A 106 -11.17 3.77 6.69
CA SER A 106 -9.94 3.81 7.46
C SER A 106 -10.10 4.85 8.60
N PRO A 107 -9.90 4.49 9.87
CA PRO A 107 -10.03 5.40 10.99
C PRO A 107 -8.97 6.51 11.04
N TYR A 108 -8.07 6.54 10.08
CA TYR A 108 -6.89 7.42 10.05
C TYR A 108 -7.15 8.78 9.39
N TYR A 109 -8.30 8.96 8.72
CA TYR A 109 -8.63 10.22 8.08
C TYR A 109 -9.82 10.88 8.76
N LYS A 110 -9.71 12.19 8.99
CA LYS A 110 -10.80 13.00 9.51
C LYS A 110 -11.80 13.28 8.39
N LEU A 111 -13.05 12.90 8.58
CA LEU A 111 -14.15 13.26 7.70
C LEU A 111 -15.01 14.33 8.36
N THR A 112 -15.18 15.46 7.69
CA THR A 112 -16.11 16.53 8.07
C THR A 112 -17.22 16.56 7.02
N VAL A 113 -18.47 16.56 7.46
CA VAL A 113 -19.66 16.54 6.56
C VAL A 113 -20.51 17.78 6.86
N ASP A 114 -20.93 18.49 5.81
CA ASP A 114 -21.80 19.66 5.93
C ASP A 114 -23.29 19.28 6.02
N GLU A 115 -24.17 20.29 6.22
CA GLU A 115 -25.62 20.08 6.33
C GLU A 115 -26.27 19.55 5.04
N LYS A 116 -25.61 19.70 3.89
CA LYS A 116 -26.04 19.20 2.59
C LYS A 116 -25.51 17.79 2.26
N GLY A 117 -24.71 17.23 3.18
CA GLY A 117 -24.13 15.91 3.04
C GLY A 117 -22.80 15.85 2.26
N TYR A 118 -22.25 16.99 1.80
CA TYR A 118 -20.93 17.03 1.19
C TYR A 118 -19.85 16.85 2.27
N GLY A 119 -18.80 16.13 1.94
CA GLY A 119 -17.72 15.82 2.86
C GLY A 119 -16.36 16.33 2.43
N VAL A 120 -15.51 16.57 3.42
CA VAL A 120 -14.07 16.80 3.24
C VAL A 120 -13.34 15.77 4.07
N MET A 121 -12.50 14.96 3.41
CA MET A 121 -11.59 14.03 4.05
C MET A 121 -10.20 14.65 4.12
N GLU A 122 -9.62 14.66 5.32
CA GLU A 122 -8.31 15.25 5.60
C GLU A 122 -7.42 14.27 6.38
N GLY A 123 -6.12 14.31 6.12
CA GLY A 123 -5.13 13.50 6.82
C GLY A 123 -3.74 13.59 6.25
N SER A 124 -2.92 12.59 6.54
CA SER A 124 -1.58 12.43 6.00
C SER A 124 -1.45 11.07 5.33
N ILE A 125 -0.74 11.02 4.21
CA ILE A 125 -0.44 9.80 3.45
C ILE A 125 1.04 9.70 3.18
N SER A 126 1.56 8.48 3.16
CA SER A 126 2.92 8.23 2.69
C SER A 126 2.98 8.11 1.16
N GLU A 127 4.13 8.41 0.57
CA GLU A 127 4.36 8.24 -0.86
C GLU A 127 4.06 6.81 -1.37
N THR A 128 4.21 5.81 -0.48
CA THR A 128 3.93 4.39 -0.81
C THR A 128 2.44 4.07 -0.98
N GLU A 129 1.56 4.97 -0.52
CA GLU A 129 0.11 4.80 -0.58
C GLU A 129 -0.51 5.42 -1.83
N ILE A 130 0.24 6.28 -2.55
CA ILE A 130 -0.25 7.01 -3.72
C ILE A 130 -0.83 6.05 -4.77
N ASP A 131 -0.12 4.98 -5.10
CA ASP A 131 -0.58 3.98 -6.08
C ASP A 131 -1.91 3.32 -5.67
N PHE A 132 -2.03 2.96 -4.39
CA PHE A 132 -3.28 2.39 -3.86
C PHE A 132 -4.43 3.39 -3.83
N LEU A 133 -4.17 4.58 -3.29
CA LEU A 133 -5.19 5.60 -3.15
C LEU A 133 -5.67 6.11 -4.52
N SER A 134 -4.79 6.11 -5.53
CA SER A 134 -5.19 6.45 -6.89
C SER A 134 -6.24 5.46 -7.43
N ASP A 135 -6.04 4.15 -7.25
CA ASP A 135 -7.03 3.14 -7.66
C ASP A 135 -8.34 3.27 -6.86
N TYR A 136 -8.22 3.53 -5.55
CA TYR A 136 -9.38 3.72 -4.68
C TYR A 136 -10.24 4.91 -5.13
N PHE A 137 -9.62 6.07 -5.41
CA PHE A 137 -10.38 7.25 -5.83
C PHE A 137 -10.89 7.16 -7.28
N ILE A 138 -10.21 6.44 -8.17
CA ILE A 138 -10.74 6.13 -9.51
C ILE A 138 -12.02 5.30 -9.39
N GLN A 139 -12.07 4.31 -8.50
CA GLN A 139 -13.29 3.50 -8.26
C GLN A 139 -14.44 4.31 -7.69
N MET A 140 -14.18 5.40 -6.97
CA MET A 140 -15.22 6.31 -6.49
C MET A 140 -15.83 7.17 -7.61
N GLY A 141 -15.15 7.27 -8.75
CA GLY A 141 -15.62 8.05 -9.91
C GLY A 141 -15.82 9.54 -9.58
N ASN A 142 -16.95 10.08 -9.99
CA ASN A 142 -17.28 11.51 -9.79
C ASN A 142 -17.63 11.87 -8.34
N HIS A 143 -17.64 10.90 -7.43
CA HIS A 143 -18.05 11.11 -6.04
C HIS A 143 -16.90 11.53 -5.11
N ALA A 144 -15.67 11.51 -5.61
CA ALA A 144 -14.48 11.95 -4.90
C ALA A 144 -13.59 12.80 -5.79
N LYS A 145 -13.13 13.94 -5.27
CA LYS A 145 -12.16 14.81 -5.94
C LYS A 145 -10.96 15.06 -5.05
N VAL A 146 -9.82 14.50 -5.43
CA VAL A 146 -8.55 14.73 -4.72
C VAL A 146 -8.08 16.17 -4.98
N VAL A 147 -7.98 16.95 -3.91
CA VAL A 147 -7.48 18.33 -3.92
C VAL A 147 -5.97 18.35 -3.67
N LYS A 148 -5.51 17.57 -2.71
CA LYS A 148 -4.10 17.35 -2.35
C LYS A 148 -3.85 15.86 -2.09
N PRO A 149 -2.62 15.37 -2.26
CA PRO A 149 -1.46 16.06 -2.83
C PRO A 149 -1.47 16.05 -4.37
N LYS A 150 -0.56 16.83 -4.96
CA LYS A 150 -0.40 16.87 -6.43
C LYS A 150 0.02 15.51 -6.99
N GLU A 151 0.91 14.82 -6.30
CA GLU A 151 1.44 13.51 -6.68
C GLU A 151 0.31 12.47 -6.86
N LEU A 152 -0.66 12.46 -5.95
CA LEU A 152 -1.82 11.57 -6.05
C LEU A 152 -2.73 11.94 -7.23
N ARG A 153 -2.93 13.25 -7.47
CA ARG A 153 -3.71 13.70 -8.64
C ARG A 153 -3.04 13.34 -9.96
N ASP A 154 -1.73 13.50 -10.03
CA ASP A 154 -0.97 13.20 -11.25
C ASP A 154 -0.99 11.69 -11.52
N GLU A 155 -0.90 10.85 -10.50
CA GLU A 155 -1.04 9.40 -10.63
C GLU A 155 -2.45 8.98 -11.08
N ILE A 156 -3.50 9.59 -10.52
CA ILE A 156 -4.90 9.38 -10.97
C ILE A 156 -5.05 9.74 -12.45
N LYS A 157 -4.54 10.90 -12.87
CA LYS A 157 -4.59 11.33 -14.28
C LYS A 157 -3.87 10.37 -15.20
N ARG A 158 -2.66 9.92 -14.81
CA ARG A 158 -1.88 8.95 -15.59
C ARG A 158 -2.67 7.67 -15.82
N LYS A 159 -3.24 7.09 -14.76
CA LYS A 159 -4.03 5.85 -14.84
C LYS A 159 -5.31 6.01 -15.67
N ILE A 160 -6.01 7.15 -15.53
CA ILE A 160 -7.20 7.44 -16.35
C ILE A 160 -6.84 7.57 -17.81
N THR A 161 -5.72 8.21 -18.15
CA THR A 161 -5.24 8.34 -19.53
C THR A 161 -4.91 6.96 -20.12
N GLU A 162 -4.20 6.12 -19.37
CA GLU A 162 -3.91 4.73 -19.80
C GLU A 162 -5.18 3.91 -20.04
N LEU A 163 -6.19 4.06 -19.17
CA LEU A 163 -7.49 3.42 -19.37
C LEU A 163 -8.19 3.96 -20.61
N PHE A 164 -8.20 5.26 -20.81
CA PHE A 164 -8.81 5.88 -21.98
C PHE A 164 -8.18 5.40 -23.28
N ASP A 165 -6.83 5.35 -23.33
CA ASP A 165 -6.09 4.88 -24.50
C ASP A 165 -6.32 3.39 -24.82
N LEU A 166 -6.65 2.59 -23.79
CA LEU A 166 -6.96 1.17 -23.96
C LEU A 166 -8.27 0.92 -24.72
N TYR A 167 -9.22 1.87 -24.64
CA TYR A 167 -10.56 1.75 -25.25
C TYR A 167 -10.74 2.61 -26.51
N ASN A 168 -9.70 3.31 -26.98
CA ASN A 168 -9.66 4.05 -28.24
C ASN A 168 -8.75 3.38 -29.25
#